data_16c3f0383184922d300a954d16a4269d
#
_entry.id   16c3f0383184922d300a954d16a4269d
#
_cell.length_a   1.000
_cell.length_b   1.000
_cell.length_c   1.000
_cell.angle_alpha   90.00
_cell.angle_beta   90.00
_cell.angle_gamma   90.00
#
_symmetry.space_group_name_H-M   'P 1'
#
loop_
_entity.id
_entity.type
_entity.pdbx_description
1 polymer ?
#
loop_
_entity_poly.entity_id
_entity_poly.type
_entity_poly.pdbx_seq_one_letter_code
_entity_poly.pdbx_strand_id
1 'polypeptide(L)'
;MHQIFDYENASEQNPQLYKIISEYKGKPVVGGGCKTSIHLHHEGIEELTTLLKWIGGLVPLVSHRYSNPSNDKFSHIDYLPPSDYGGGKYNFNIDAFKLVHCWGVTYDKGDGVEKHNHYPYALSFCYYVNLPEGSSPLVLDNDVIYPKEGQVIFFLSNT
;
A
#
# COMPACT_ATOMS: atom_id res chain seq x y z
N MET A 1 -0.40 1.08 13.13
CA MET A 1 -1.21 2.27 12.81
C MET A 1 -1.30 2.43 11.30
N HIS A 2 -2.49 2.76 10.77
CA HIS A 2 -2.79 2.80 9.35
C HIS A 2 -3.73 3.97 9.00
N GLN A 3 -3.79 4.34 7.71
CA GLN A 3 -4.69 5.37 7.20
C GLN A 3 -5.42 4.82 5.98
N ILE A 4 -6.73 5.00 5.91
CA ILE A 4 -7.60 4.44 4.89
C ILE A 4 -8.25 5.57 4.08
N PHE A 5 -8.28 5.44 2.76
CA PHE A 5 -8.95 6.35 1.85
C PHE A 5 -9.74 5.58 0.80
N ASP A 6 -10.90 6.10 0.44
CA ASP A 6 -11.76 5.54 -0.60
C ASP A 6 -11.44 6.20 -1.96
N TYR A 7 -11.31 5.40 -3.00
CA TYR A 7 -11.09 5.88 -4.36
C TYR A 7 -12.43 6.09 -5.08
N GLU A 8 -12.74 7.31 -5.41
CA GLU A 8 -14.04 7.67 -6.01
C GLU A 8 -14.34 6.96 -7.33
N ASN A 9 -13.30 6.70 -8.14
CA ASN A 9 -13.45 6.05 -9.44
C ASN A 9 -13.27 4.53 -9.40
N ALA A 10 -13.32 3.91 -8.23
CA ALA A 10 -13.08 2.48 -8.05
C ALA A 10 -14.05 1.62 -8.85
N SER A 11 -15.34 1.95 -8.87
CA SER A 11 -16.36 1.19 -9.59
C SER A 11 -16.13 1.15 -11.10
N GLU A 12 -15.51 2.17 -11.67
CA GLU A 12 -15.19 2.26 -13.09
C GLU A 12 -13.86 1.58 -13.41
N GLN A 13 -12.83 1.80 -12.60
CA GLN A 13 -11.46 1.37 -12.90
C GLN A 13 -11.14 -0.05 -12.38
N ASN A 14 -11.71 -0.47 -11.27
CA ASN A 14 -11.39 -1.78 -10.68
C ASN A 14 -11.64 -2.97 -11.60
N PRO A 15 -12.72 -3.03 -12.41
CA PRO A 15 -12.91 -4.13 -13.35
C PRO A 15 -11.76 -4.27 -14.35
N GLN A 16 -11.20 -3.17 -14.83
CA GLN A 16 -10.08 -3.19 -15.75
C GLN A 16 -8.78 -3.64 -15.05
N LEU A 17 -8.51 -3.08 -13.88
CA LEU A 17 -7.36 -3.49 -13.06
C LEU A 17 -7.42 -4.97 -12.66
N TYR A 18 -8.61 -5.45 -12.28
CA TYR A 18 -8.83 -6.87 -11.96
C TYR A 18 -8.48 -7.77 -13.14
N LYS A 19 -8.99 -7.44 -14.33
CA LYS A 19 -8.70 -8.18 -15.56
C LYS A 19 -7.20 -8.24 -15.83
N ILE A 20 -6.51 -7.08 -15.79
CA ILE A 20 -5.08 -6.99 -16.06
C ILE A 20 -4.28 -7.83 -15.06
N ILE A 21 -4.57 -7.71 -13.76
CA ILE A 21 -3.83 -8.42 -12.72
C ILE A 21 -4.10 -9.92 -12.77
N SER A 22 -5.35 -10.34 -12.97
CA SER A 22 -5.73 -11.75 -12.99
C SER A 22 -5.25 -12.50 -14.23
N GLU A 23 -5.10 -11.83 -15.36
CA GLU A 23 -4.56 -12.40 -16.59
C GLU A 23 -3.03 -12.39 -16.63
N TYR A 24 -2.39 -11.70 -15.69
CA TYR A 24 -0.94 -11.60 -15.63
C TYR A 24 -0.31 -12.96 -15.25
N LYS A 25 0.58 -13.47 -16.10
CA LYS A 25 1.34 -14.69 -15.82
C LYS A 25 2.50 -14.40 -14.87
N GLY A 26 2.13 -14.20 -13.60
CA GLY A 26 3.08 -13.84 -12.56
C GLY A 26 3.79 -15.03 -11.94
N LYS A 27 4.55 -14.77 -10.89
CA LYS A 27 5.26 -15.77 -10.09
C LYS A 27 4.41 -16.16 -8.87
N PRO A 28 4.43 -17.43 -8.45
CA PRO A 28 3.82 -17.84 -7.20
C PRO A 28 4.46 -17.10 -6.01
N VAL A 29 3.66 -16.80 -5.01
CA VAL A 29 4.08 -16.18 -3.75
C VAL A 29 4.19 -17.25 -2.67
N VAL A 30 5.10 -17.09 -1.74
CA VAL A 30 5.18 -17.95 -0.55
C VAL A 30 3.90 -17.76 0.29
N GLY A 31 3.22 -18.84 0.59
CA GLY A 31 1.91 -18.81 1.26
C GLY A 31 0.71 -18.91 0.33
N GLY A 32 0.94 -18.95 -1.00
CA GLY A 32 -0.07 -19.03 -2.05
C GLY A 32 -0.27 -17.72 -2.79
N GLY A 33 -1.08 -17.79 -3.85
CA GLY A 33 -1.34 -16.65 -4.72
C GLY A 33 -0.33 -16.47 -5.85
N CYS A 34 -0.62 -15.49 -6.70
CA CYS A 34 0.19 -15.16 -7.86
C CYS A 34 0.51 -13.66 -7.88
N LYS A 35 1.76 -13.33 -8.10
CA LYS A 35 2.27 -11.96 -8.09
C LYS A 35 2.75 -11.55 -9.48
N THR A 36 2.39 -10.33 -9.89
CA THR A 36 2.92 -9.69 -11.10
C THR A 36 4.40 -9.30 -10.95
N SER A 37 4.96 -8.67 -11.97
CA SER A 37 6.24 -7.96 -11.84
C SER A 37 6.18 -6.95 -10.67
N ILE A 38 7.28 -6.82 -9.92
CA ILE A 38 7.43 -5.82 -8.86
C ILE A 38 7.56 -4.39 -9.40
N HIS A 39 7.70 -4.25 -10.71
CA HIS A 39 7.78 -2.98 -11.42
C HIS A 39 6.58 -2.77 -12.36
N LEU A 40 5.40 -3.26 -11.97
CA LEU A 40 4.17 -3.15 -12.76
C LEU A 40 3.86 -1.70 -13.17
N HIS A 41 4.24 -0.73 -12.34
CA HIS A 41 4.07 0.69 -12.60
C HIS A 41 4.92 1.24 -13.77
N HIS A 42 5.87 0.46 -14.29
CA HIS A 42 6.66 0.81 -15.46
C HIS A 42 6.11 0.23 -16.77
N GLU A 43 5.05 -0.58 -16.71
CA GLU A 43 4.52 -1.27 -17.90
C GLU A 43 3.54 -0.43 -18.74
N GLY A 44 3.33 0.84 -18.37
CA GLY A 44 2.52 1.76 -19.16
C GLY A 44 1.01 1.49 -19.11
N ILE A 45 0.53 0.82 -18.06
CA ILE A 45 -0.88 0.52 -17.84
C ILE A 45 -1.60 1.80 -17.41
N GLU A 46 -2.49 2.31 -18.24
CA GLU A 46 -3.15 3.61 -18.04
C GLU A 46 -3.99 3.65 -16.76
N GLU A 47 -4.79 2.61 -16.52
CA GLU A 47 -5.63 2.48 -15.33
C GLU A 47 -4.78 2.47 -14.04
N LEU A 48 -3.67 1.74 -14.05
CA LEU A 48 -2.73 1.72 -12.94
C LEU A 48 -2.06 3.08 -12.75
N THR A 49 -1.65 3.72 -13.84
CA THR A 49 -1.03 5.06 -13.79
C THR A 49 -1.99 6.08 -13.19
N THR A 50 -3.26 6.03 -13.56
CA THR A 50 -4.31 6.92 -13.03
C THR A 50 -4.52 6.69 -11.54
N LEU A 51 -4.64 5.43 -11.12
CA LEU A 51 -4.74 5.05 -9.70
C LEU A 51 -3.52 5.53 -8.91
N LEU A 52 -2.32 5.29 -9.41
CA LEU A 52 -1.07 5.66 -8.73
C LEU A 52 -0.88 7.18 -8.62
N LYS A 53 -1.37 7.96 -9.58
CA LYS A 53 -1.41 9.43 -9.47
C LYS A 53 -2.31 9.87 -8.32
N TRP A 54 -3.47 9.27 -8.16
CA TRP A 54 -4.37 9.56 -7.04
C TRP A 54 -3.72 9.16 -5.71
N ILE A 55 -3.17 7.94 -5.61
CA ILE A 55 -2.46 7.47 -4.40
C ILE A 55 -1.28 8.40 -4.06
N GLY A 56 -0.49 8.78 -5.06
CA GLY A 56 0.62 9.73 -4.89
C GLY A 56 0.17 11.09 -4.36
N GLY A 57 -1.00 11.56 -4.79
CA GLY A 57 -1.61 12.79 -4.29
C GLY A 57 -2.00 12.75 -2.80
N LEU A 58 -2.18 11.55 -2.23
CA LEU A 58 -2.47 11.37 -0.80
C LEU A 58 -1.21 11.37 0.09
N VAL A 59 -0.04 11.09 -0.49
CA VAL A 59 1.21 10.97 0.26
C VAL A 59 1.51 12.20 1.12
N PRO A 60 1.30 13.45 0.68
CA PRO A 60 1.46 14.63 1.51
C PRO A 60 0.63 14.60 2.80
N LEU A 61 -0.65 14.27 2.66
CA LEU A 61 -1.56 14.19 3.79
C LEU A 61 -1.19 13.06 4.75
N VAL A 62 -0.87 11.90 4.20
CA VAL A 62 -0.45 10.71 4.97
C VAL A 62 0.83 11.02 5.74
N SER A 63 1.83 11.61 5.09
CA SER A 63 3.10 11.96 5.71
C SER A 63 2.94 13.01 6.80
N HIS A 64 2.09 14.03 6.56
CA HIS A 64 1.80 15.04 7.57
C HIS A 64 1.17 14.42 8.83
N ARG A 65 0.25 13.49 8.67
CA ARG A 65 -0.38 12.79 9.80
C ARG A 65 0.61 11.94 10.59
N TYR A 66 1.58 11.31 9.92
CA TYR A 66 2.63 10.55 10.60
C TYR A 66 3.69 11.43 11.25
N SER A 67 3.92 12.63 10.75
CA SER A 67 4.94 13.56 11.28
C SER A 67 4.43 14.55 12.32
N ASN A 68 3.12 14.59 12.60
CA ASN A 68 2.53 15.52 13.55
C ASN A 68 2.50 14.92 14.98
N PRO A 69 3.44 15.33 15.86
CA PRO A 69 3.57 14.76 17.20
C PRO A 69 2.45 15.15 18.18
N SER A 70 1.59 16.11 17.81
CA SER A 70 0.44 16.50 18.65
C SER A 70 -0.68 15.47 18.63
N ASN A 71 -0.61 14.48 17.79
CA ASN A 71 -1.52 13.37 17.73
C ASN A 71 -0.89 12.21 18.51
N ASP A 72 -1.23 12.05 19.78
CA ASP A 72 -0.69 10.99 20.67
C ASP A 72 -0.75 9.57 20.09
N LYS A 73 -1.60 9.38 19.07
CA LYS A 73 -1.66 8.14 18.30
C LYS A 73 -0.45 7.92 17.37
N PHE A 74 0.43 8.91 17.22
CA PHE A 74 1.56 8.89 16.30
C PHE A 74 2.93 8.98 16.97
N SER A 75 2.98 8.71 18.27
CA SER A 75 4.23 8.69 19.03
C SER A 75 5.21 7.57 18.61
N HIS A 76 4.85 6.75 17.63
CA HIS A 76 5.71 5.68 17.09
C HIS A 76 6.57 6.09 15.91
N ILE A 77 6.76 7.39 15.73
CA ILE A 77 7.72 7.95 14.74
C ILE A 77 9.18 7.53 15.04
N ASP A 78 9.44 7.01 16.22
CA ASP A 78 10.74 6.42 16.59
C ASP A 78 11.21 5.29 15.66
N TYR A 79 10.30 4.77 14.83
CA TYR A 79 10.60 3.70 13.87
C TYR A 79 10.86 4.16 12.43
N LEU A 80 10.71 5.46 12.15
CA LEU A 80 11.29 5.96 10.91
C LEU A 80 12.81 5.90 11.08
N PRO A 81 13.54 5.39 10.08
CA PRO A 81 14.99 5.31 10.19
C PRO A 81 15.50 6.67 10.63
N PRO A 82 16.41 6.73 11.60
CA PRO A 82 17.01 7.99 11.99
C PRO A 82 17.44 8.64 10.69
N SER A 83 16.87 9.79 10.39
CA SER A 83 17.25 10.50 9.21
C SER A 83 18.68 10.95 9.45
N ASP A 84 19.66 10.27 8.84
CA ASP A 84 20.98 10.83 8.57
C ASP A 84 20.85 12.11 7.74
N TYR A 85 19.63 12.48 7.46
CA TYR A 85 19.15 13.66 6.78
C TYR A 85 18.83 14.78 7.80
N GLY A 86 19.85 15.22 8.53
CA GLY A 86 19.89 16.52 9.16
C GLY A 86 18.76 16.88 10.11
N GLY A 87 18.84 16.45 11.37
CA GLY A 87 18.31 17.21 12.49
C GLY A 87 16.83 17.11 12.78
N GLY A 88 16.42 16.10 13.49
CA GLY A 88 15.60 16.23 14.68
C GLY A 88 14.13 16.62 14.58
N LYS A 89 13.53 16.77 13.42
CA LYS A 89 12.09 16.75 13.18
C LYS A 89 11.90 16.21 11.77
N TYR A 90 11.19 15.11 11.64
CA TYR A 90 10.92 14.49 10.35
C TYR A 90 10.12 15.44 9.46
N ASN A 91 10.80 16.30 8.74
CA ASN A 91 10.21 16.97 7.59
C ASN A 91 10.20 15.97 6.46
N PHE A 92 9.08 15.26 6.31
CA PHE A 92 8.83 14.55 5.08
C PHE A 92 8.79 15.58 3.94
N ASN A 93 9.90 15.70 3.25
CA ASN A 93 9.89 16.42 1.99
C ASN A 93 9.12 15.54 1.00
N ILE A 94 7.93 15.98 0.63
CA ILE A 94 7.02 15.31 -0.30
C ILE A 94 7.71 15.02 -1.62
N ASP A 95 8.57 15.90 -2.08
CA ASP A 95 9.35 15.73 -3.31
C ASP A 95 10.38 14.59 -3.20
N ALA A 96 10.63 14.09 -1.99
CA ALA A 96 11.53 12.96 -1.74
C ALA A 96 10.85 11.59 -1.84
N PHE A 97 9.51 11.52 -1.84
CA PHE A 97 8.81 10.25 -1.98
C PHE A 97 8.80 9.78 -3.44
N LYS A 98 9.38 8.61 -3.66
CA LYS A 98 9.40 7.93 -4.95
C LYS A 98 8.77 6.56 -4.81
N LEU A 99 7.87 6.21 -5.73
CA LEU A 99 7.38 4.85 -5.84
C LEU A 99 8.52 3.95 -6.36
N VAL A 100 8.94 3.00 -5.52
CA VAL A 100 10.05 2.09 -5.83
C VAL A 100 9.53 0.78 -6.41
N HIS A 101 8.52 0.20 -5.73
CA HIS A 101 7.91 -1.06 -6.15
C HIS A 101 6.39 -0.94 -6.17
N CYS A 102 5.78 -1.57 -7.15
CA CYS A 102 4.34 -1.74 -7.25
C CYS A 102 4.04 -3.05 -7.97
N TRP A 103 3.23 -3.89 -7.35
CA TRP A 103 2.79 -5.16 -7.95
C TRP A 103 1.34 -5.46 -7.60
N GLY A 104 0.69 -6.26 -8.43
CA GLY A 104 -0.59 -6.86 -8.12
C GLY A 104 -0.41 -8.28 -7.59
N VAL A 105 -1.29 -8.69 -6.70
CA VAL A 105 -1.34 -10.06 -6.18
C VAL A 105 -2.77 -10.58 -6.27
N THR A 106 -2.92 -11.81 -6.72
CA THR A 106 -4.17 -12.57 -6.67
C THR A 106 -4.03 -13.71 -5.68
N TYR A 107 -5.05 -13.90 -4.87
CA TYR A 107 -5.15 -14.99 -3.90
C TYR A 107 -6.40 -15.82 -4.20
N ASP A 108 -6.26 -17.14 -4.17
CA ASP A 108 -7.37 -18.09 -4.18
C ASP A 108 -7.78 -18.43 -2.74
N LYS A 109 -8.88 -19.18 -2.62
CA LYS A 109 -9.37 -19.62 -1.31
C LYS A 109 -8.32 -20.46 -0.59
N GLY A 110 -7.89 -20.00 0.58
CA GLY A 110 -6.88 -20.66 1.41
C GLY A 110 -5.46 -20.14 1.21
N ASP A 111 -5.26 -19.26 0.23
CA ASP A 111 -3.98 -18.56 0.07
C ASP A 111 -3.81 -17.48 1.14
N GLY A 112 -2.57 -17.11 1.38
CA GLY A 112 -2.21 -16.05 2.31
C GLY A 112 -0.77 -15.62 2.14
N VAL A 113 -0.38 -14.62 2.88
CA VAL A 113 1.01 -14.16 2.95
C VAL A 113 1.50 -14.27 4.39
N GLU A 114 2.71 -14.79 4.56
CA GLU A 114 3.37 -14.83 5.87
C GLU A 114 3.67 -13.41 6.36
N LYS A 115 3.69 -13.25 7.68
CA LYS A 115 4.07 -11.98 8.30
C LYS A 115 5.47 -11.58 7.83
N HIS A 116 5.55 -10.39 7.26
CA HIS A 116 6.81 -9.78 6.81
C HIS A 116 6.71 -8.27 6.93
N ASN A 117 7.83 -7.56 6.75
CA ASN A 117 7.86 -6.11 6.65
C ASN A 117 8.46 -5.67 5.30
N HIS A 118 8.38 -4.39 5.04
CA HIS A 118 8.89 -3.77 3.81
C HIS A 118 10.12 -2.88 4.06
N TYR A 119 10.86 -3.15 5.14
CA TYR A 119 12.12 -2.44 5.40
C TYR A 119 13.07 -2.60 4.18
N PRO A 120 13.80 -1.56 3.75
CA PRO A 120 14.01 -0.25 4.39
C PRO A 120 13.09 0.88 3.86
N TYR A 121 11.98 0.57 3.24
CA TYR A 121 11.07 1.61 2.74
C TYR A 121 10.37 2.33 3.90
N ALA A 122 10.05 3.61 3.69
CA ALA A 122 9.40 4.42 4.72
C ALA A 122 7.90 4.13 4.82
N LEU A 123 7.23 4.04 3.67
CA LEU A 123 5.79 3.94 3.56
C LEU A 123 5.39 2.83 2.60
N SER A 124 4.39 2.06 2.99
CA SER A 124 3.75 1.04 2.16
C SER A 124 2.27 1.32 2.03
N PHE A 125 1.66 0.79 0.97
CA PHE A 125 0.22 0.80 0.80
C PHE A 125 -0.28 -0.48 0.16
N CYS A 126 -1.54 -0.83 0.44
CA CYS A 126 -2.31 -1.84 -0.26
C CYS A 126 -3.57 -1.20 -0.84
N TYR A 127 -3.84 -1.41 -2.11
CA TYR A 127 -5.09 -1.03 -2.76
C TYR A 127 -5.89 -2.28 -3.10
N TYR A 128 -7.17 -2.28 -2.77
CA TYR A 128 -8.04 -3.45 -2.91
C TYR A 128 -8.91 -3.33 -4.16
N VAL A 129 -8.54 -4.10 -5.17
CA VAL A 129 -9.20 -4.09 -6.49
C VAL A 129 -10.47 -4.92 -6.50
N ASN A 130 -10.42 -6.12 -5.90
CA ASN A 130 -11.54 -7.06 -5.84
C ASN A 130 -11.48 -7.85 -4.54
N LEU A 131 -12.58 -7.85 -3.80
CA LEU A 131 -12.72 -8.52 -2.51
C LEU A 131 -14.04 -9.30 -2.46
N PRO A 132 -14.05 -10.57 -2.92
CA PRO A 132 -15.20 -11.44 -2.74
C PRO A 132 -15.60 -11.60 -1.27
N GLU A 133 -16.86 -11.94 -1.03
CA GLU A 133 -17.35 -12.24 0.31
C GLU A 133 -16.50 -13.34 0.97
N GLY A 134 -16.11 -13.12 2.22
CA GLY A 134 -15.22 -14.01 2.97
C GLY A 134 -13.73 -13.82 2.71
N SER A 135 -13.33 -12.74 2.00
CA SER A 135 -11.92 -12.38 1.86
C SER A 135 -11.27 -12.15 3.22
N SER A 136 -10.00 -12.53 3.33
CA SER A 136 -9.21 -12.37 4.56
C SER A 136 -8.95 -10.89 4.88
N PRO A 137 -8.87 -10.54 6.17
CA PRO A 137 -8.48 -9.20 6.58
C PRO A 137 -7.00 -8.92 6.30
N LEU A 138 -6.64 -7.63 6.27
CA LEU A 138 -5.26 -7.18 6.42
C LEU A 138 -4.91 -7.15 7.91
N VAL A 139 -3.81 -7.78 8.27
CA VAL A 139 -3.30 -7.77 9.65
C VAL A 139 -2.00 -6.99 9.68
N LEU A 140 -1.99 -5.87 10.42
CA LEU A 140 -0.82 -5.02 10.64
C LEU A 140 -0.49 -5.04 12.14
N ASP A 141 0.56 -5.75 12.52
CA ASP A 141 0.90 -6.05 13.91
C ASP A 141 -0.30 -6.64 14.69
N ASN A 142 -0.97 -5.81 15.48
CA ASN A 142 -2.15 -6.21 16.28
C ASN A 142 -3.47 -5.67 15.70
N ASP A 143 -3.41 -4.87 14.64
CA ASP A 143 -4.60 -4.32 13.99
C ASP A 143 -5.14 -5.29 12.94
N VAL A 144 -6.39 -5.68 13.08
CA VAL A 144 -7.11 -6.50 12.09
C VAL A 144 -8.07 -5.59 11.33
N ILE A 145 -7.82 -5.41 10.05
CA ILE A 145 -8.54 -4.48 9.19
C ILE A 145 -9.31 -5.26 8.14
N TYR A 146 -10.60 -5.02 8.04
CA TYR A 146 -11.47 -5.57 6.99
C TYR A 146 -11.63 -4.51 5.88
N PRO A 147 -10.80 -4.57 4.83
CA PRO A 147 -10.86 -3.58 3.75
C PRO A 147 -12.12 -3.74 2.91
N LYS A 148 -12.40 -2.72 2.11
CA LYS A 148 -13.42 -2.76 1.06
C LYS A 148 -12.77 -2.55 -0.30
N GLU A 149 -13.44 -3.00 -1.35
CA GLU A 149 -13.02 -2.68 -2.72
C GLU A 149 -12.93 -1.17 -2.91
N GLY A 150 -11.91 -0.72 -3.62
CA GLY A 150 -11.65 0.71 -3.84
C GLY A 150 -10.96 1.43 -2.69
N GLN A 151 -10.58 0.73 -1.63
CA GLN A 151 -9.82 1.32 -0.54
C GLN A 151 -8.32 1.19 -0.75
N VAL A 152 -7.59 2.26 -0.46
CA VAL A 152 -6.14 2.22 -0.21
C VAL A 152 -5.88 2.33 1.28
N ILE A 153 -5.01 1.47 1.78
CA ILE A 153 -4.57 1.45 3.18
C ILE A 153 -3.08 1.73 3.20
N PHE A 154 -2.69 2.85 3.82
CA PHE A 154 -1.30 3.21 4.04
C PHE A 154 -0.86 2.77 5.44
N PHE A 155 0.38 2.30 5.53
CA PHE A 155 1.03 1.90 6.78
C PHE A 155 2.54 2.11 6.69
N LEU A 156 3.19 2.17 7.85
CA LEU A 156 4.65 2.23 7.91
C LEU A 156 5.24 0.90 7.49
N SER A 157 6.33 0.93 6.73
CA SER A 157 6.89 -0.29 6.11
C SER A 157 7.55 -1.26 7.10
N ASN A 158 7.72 -0.86 8.34
CA ASN A 158 8.22 -1.69 9.44
C ASN A 158 7.12 -2.34 10.30
N THR A 159 5.87 -2.13 9.90
CA THR A 159 4.68 -2.70 10.58
C THR A 159 4.51 -4.16 10.25
#